data_37408c5fb4562efc6995356e06a750aa
#
_entry.id   37408c5fb4562efc6995356e06a750aa
#
_cell.length_a   1.000
_cell.length_b   1.000
_cell.length_c   1.000
_cell.angle_alpha   90.00
_cell.angle_beta   90.00
_cell.angle_gamma   90.00
#
_symmetry.space_group_name_H-M   'P 1'
#
loop_
_entity.id
_entity.type
_entity.pdbx_description
1 polymer ?
#
loop_
_entity_poly.entity_id
_entity_poly.type
_entity_poly.pdbx_seq_one_letter_code
_entity_poly.pdbx_strand_id
1 'polypeptide(L)'
;MPYVVSTEFTSSDEQRRQRLYFGEVFCVPPRSSVKALCDFAFEMITDAFGRHDPLTAHRELAVEDYVDVLQGLKPAFTHHSRAKELVRDILVDFGADPTKTYFDVPKLRVVPPAAYLSAGLGYNYKPHRDTWYSAPQCQNNWWTPIAGNTAVTGMQFHPEYWQRPAQNTSNDFDAYEWNRTSRRDAAAYVKDDPRPHPRLANGDAGIGLRVVGEPGSILSFSGAQLHSTVPNETDSARLSIDFRSVHLADLVALGGPENIDSSATGTSVRDYLRADTLESLPAEVISLYDHNGSENGVLVFEPSVLNA
;
A
#
# COMPACT_ATOMS: atom_id res chain seq x y z
N MET A 1 -14.72 -19.99 4.94
CA MET A 1 -15.29 -19.13 6.03
C MET A 1 -16.09 -18.01 5.40
N PRO A 2 -17.12 -17.44 6.08
CA PRO A 2 -17.78 -16.25 5.58
C PRO A 2 -16.77 -15.09 5.54
N TYR A 3 -16.84 -14.28 4.50
CA TYR A 3 -16.06 -13.04 4.43
C TYR A 3 -16.75 -11.96 5.25
N VAL A 4 -16.03 -11.34 6.18
CA VAL A 4 -16.60 -10.38 7.12
C VAL A 4 -16.03 -9.00 6.82
N VAL A 5 -16.91 -8.04 6.59
CA VAL A 5 -16.60 -6.62 6.52
C VAL A 5 -17.23 -5.93 7.72
N SER A 6 -16.41 -5.40 8.63
CA SER A 6 -16.87 -4.70 9.81
C SER A 6 -16.78 -3.19 9.64
N THR A 7 -17.84 -2.50 10.08
CA THR A 7 -17.89 -1.03 10.10
C THR A 7 -17.61 -0.44 11.48
N GLU A 8 -17.63 -1.29 12.52
CA GLU A 8 -17.41 -0.87 13.90
C GLU A 8 -15.98 -1.18 14.36
N PHE A 9 -15.44 -0.26 15.13
CA PHE A 9 -14.06 -0.29 15.58
C PHE A 9 -14.02 -0.14 17.11
N THR A 10 -14.50 -1.15 17.84
CA THR A 10 -14.58 -1.14 19.31
C THR A 10 -13.56 -2.06 19.98
N SER A 11 -12.79 -2.81 19.19
CA SER A 11 -11.80 -3.75 19.70
C SER A 11 -10.45 -3.08 20.00
N SER A 12 -9.66 -3.66 20.92
CA SER A 12 -8.27 -3.26 21.12
C SER A 12 -7.44 -3.45 19.85
N ASP A 13 -6.27 -2.80 19.77
CA ASP A 13 -5.34 -2.97 18.65
C ASP A 13 -4.98 -4.44 18.41
N GLU A 14 -4.70 -5.19 19.48
CA GLU A 14 -4.40 -6.62 19.38
C GLU A 14 -5.57 -7.43 18.82
N GLN A 15 -6.78 -7.21 19.34
CA GLN A 15 -7.97 -7.89 18.86
C GLN A 15 -8.24 -7.57 17.37
N ARG A 16 -8.06 -6.30 16.96
CA ARG A 16 -8.19 -5.91 15.56
C ARG A 16 -7.18 -6.65 14.68
N ARG A 17 -5.89 -6.67 15.06
CA ARG A 17 -4.85 -7.35 14.30
C ARG A 17 -5.16 -8.83 14.15
N GLN A 18 -5.60 -9.51 15.22
CA GLN A 18 -6.02 -10.90 15.16
C GLN A 18 -7.18 -11.11 14.19
N ARG A 19 -8.21 -10.25 14.21
CA ARG A 19 -9.34 -10.32 13.27
C ARG A 19 -8.89 -10.14 11.82
N LEU A 20 -7.95 -9.23 11.55
CA LEU A 20 -7.33 -9.07 10.23
C LEU A 20 -6.59 -10.36 9.81
N TYR A 21 -5.87 -11.00 10.74
CA TYR A 21 -5.17 -12.26 10.48
C TYR A 21 -6.12 -13.45 10.25
N PHE A 22 -7.38 -13.33 10.64
CA PHE A 22 -8.44 -14.28 10.30
C PHE A 22 -9.22 -13.89 9.03
N GLY A 23 -8.78 -12.87 8.29
CA GLY A 23 -9.33 -12.51 6.98
C GLY A 23 -10.45 -11.47 7.03
N GLU A 24 -10.72 -10.84 8.17
CA GLU A 24 -11.68 -9.76 8.25
C GLU A 24 -11.15 -8.48 7.60
N VAL A 25 -12.05 -7.68 7.05
CA VAL A 25 -11.77 -6.34 6.53
C VAL A 25 -12.54 -5.32 7.35
N PHE A 26 -11.90 -4.25 7.75
CA PHE A 26 -12.56 -3.13 8.41
C PHE A 26 -12.78 -2.01 7.39
N CYS A 27 -14.01 -1.50 7.31
CA CYS A 27 -14.38 -0.31 6.56
C CYS A 27 -14.96 0.70 7.56
N VAL A 28 -14.09 1.52 8.13
CA VAL A 28 -14.47 2.44 9.21
C VAL A 28 -14.95 3.76 8.62
N PRO A 29 -16.10 4.29 9.07
CA PRO A 29 -16.61 5.59 8.66
C PRO A 29 -15.62 6.73 8.89
N PRO A 30 -15.80 7.90 8.28
CA PRO A 30 -14.90 9.03 8.40
C PRO A 30 -14.59 9.40 9.85
N ARG A 31 -13.30 9.62 10.12
CA ARG A 31 -12.76 10.06 11.40
C ARG A 31 -11.94 11.33 11.22
N SER A 32 -11.87 12.15 12.26
CA SER A 32 -11.13 13.42 12.22
C SER A 32 -9.64 13.23 11.93
N SER A 33 -9.02 12.18 12.48
CA SER A 33 -7.61 11.85 12.24
C SER A 33 -7.35 11.48 10.76
N VAL A 34 -8.22 10.67 10.17
CA VAL A 34 -8.14 10.28 8.77
C VAL A 34 -8.40 11.47 7.85
N LYS A 35 -9.45 12.26 8.18
CA LYS A 35 -9.78 13.47 7.43
C LYS A 35 -8.63 14.46 7.40
N ALA A 36 -7.92 14.66 8.51
CA ALA A 36 -6.76 15.54 8.58
C ALA A 36 -5.65 15.13 7.59
N LEU A 37 -5.38 13.83 7.44
CA LEU A 37 -4.43 13.33 6.44
C LEU A 37 -4.94 13.54 5.01
N CYS A 38 -6.25 13.32 4.78
CA CYS A 38 -6.85 13.54 3.46
C CYS A 38 -6.83 15.02 3.06
N ASP A 39 -7.18 15.93 3.99
CA ASP A 39 -7.18 17.37 3.75
C ASP A 39 -5.75 17.88 3.44
N PHE A 40 -4.76 17.44 4.22
CA PHE A 40 -3.35 17.78 3.97
C PHE A 40 -2.87 17.28 2.60
N ALA A 41 -3.21 16.03 2.25
CA ALA A 41 -2.84 15.47 0.96
C ALA A 41 -3.54 16.21 -0.20
N PHE A 42 -4.81 16.57 -0.04
CA PHE A 42 -5.58 17.28 -1.06
C PHE A 42 -5.04 18.69 -1.31
N GLU A 43 -4.60 19.39 -0.24
CA GLU A 43 -3.91 20.68 -0.34
C GLU A 43 -2.63 20.53 -1.18
N MET A 44 -1.75 19.59 -0.84
CA MET A 44 -0.52 19.35 -1.61
C MET A 44 -0.79 18.98 -3.07
N ILE A 45 -1.83 18.19 -3.34
CA ILE A 45 -2.23 17.82 -4.70
C ILE A 45 -2.67 19.08 -5.45
N THR A 46 -3.54 19.89 -4.86
CA THR A 46 -4.07 21.11 -5.48
C THR A 46 -2.95 22.08 -5.79
N ASP A 47 -2.02 22.27 -4.87
CA ASP A 47 -0.85 23.14 -5.07
C ASP A 47 0.04 22.64 -6.23
N ALA A 48 0.27 21.33 -6.31
CA ALA A 48 1.09 20.74 -7.36
C ALA A 48 0.46 20.87 -8.77
N PHE A 49 -0.87 20.72 -8.87
CA PHE A 49 -1.59 20.89 -10.14
C PHE A 49 -1.88 22.36 -10.48
N GLY A 50 -1.69 23.29 -9.53
CA GLY A 50 -1.84 24.72 -9.71
C GLY A 50 -3.23 25.14 -10.17
N ARG A 51 -3.34 25.67 -11.39
CA ARG A 51 -4.64 26.11 -11.94
C ARG A 51 -5.55 24.99 -12.43
N HIS A 52 -5.04 23.76 -12.54
CA HIS A 52 -5.79 22.63 -13.07
C HIS A 52 -6.49 21.89 -11.94
N ASP A 53 -7.76 21.53 -12.12
CA ASP A 53 -8.46 20.65 -11.18
C ASP A 53 -7.82 19.25 -11.20
N PRO A 54 -7.29 18.75 -10.08
CA PRO A 54 -6.61 17.46 -10.03
C PRO A 54 -7.47 16.28 -10.51
N LEU A 55 -8.79 16.38 -10.39
CA LEU A 55 -9.70 15.32 -10.83
C LEU A 55 -9.86 15.27 -12.35
N THR A 56 -9.65 16.39 -13.05
CA THR A 56 -9.87 16.51 -14.48
C THR A 56 -8.64 17.04 -15.25
N ALA A 57 -7.52 17.26 -14.58
CA ALA A 57 -6.28 17.80 -15.17
C ALA A 57 -5.80 17.02 -16.40
N HIS A 58 -6.07 15.70 -16.46
CA HIS A 58 -5.78 14.86 -17.62
C HIS A 58 -6.49 15.30 -18.93
N ARG A 59 -7.50 16.17 -18.86
CA ARG A 59 -8.18 16.73 -20.03
C ARG A 59 -7.44 17.93 -20.62
N GLU A 60 -6.57 18.55 -19.84
CA GLU A 60 -5.89 19.81 -20.18
C GLU A 60 -4.37 19.62 -20.33
N LEU A 61 -3.77 18.67 -19.61
CA LEU A 61 -2.34 18.39 -19.61
C LEU A 61 -1.99 17.27 -20.59
N ALA A 62 -0.86 17.42 -21.28
CA ALA A 62 -0.20 16.29 -21.94
C ALA A 62 0.21 15.24 -20.88
N VAL A 63 0.37 13.98 -21.29
CA VAL A 63 0.70 12.89 -20.35
C VAL A 63 2.05 13.15 -19.69
N GLU A 64 3.00 13.66 -20.41
CA GLU A 64 4.35 14.00 -19.94
C GLU A 64 4.29 15.06 -18.83
N ASP A 65 3.57 16.16 -19.04
CA ASP A 65 3.40 17.23 -18.05
C ASP A 65 2.69 16.71 -16.79
N TYR A 66 1.70 15.82 -16.95
CA TYR A 66 1.00 15.20 -15.83
C TYR A 66 1.93 14.27 -15.04
N VAL A 67 2.75 13.47 -15.73
CA VAL A 67 3.76 12.61 -15.11
C VAL A 67 4.79 13.42 -14.34
N ASP A 68 5.24 14.56 -14.88
CA ASP A 68 6.19 15.46 -14.20
C ASP A 68 5.61 16.01 -12.90
N VAL A 69 4.33 16.44 -12.90
CA VAL A 69 3.63 16.82 -11.66
C VAL A 69 3.65 15.69 -10.63
N LEU A 70 3.30 14.47 -11.05
CA LEU A 70 3.28 13.31 -10.14
C LEU A 70 4.67 12.93 -9.64
N GLN A 71 5.69 13.06 -10.48
CA GLN A 71 7.08 12.74 -10.12
C GLN A 71 7.62 13.68 -9.03
N GLY A 72 7.21 14.92 -9.01
CA GLY A 72 7.51 15.87 -7.93
C GLY A 72 6.65 15.66 -6.69
N LEU A 73 5.34 15.53 -6.86
CA LEU A 73 4.35 15.47 -5.78
C LEU A 73 4.48 14.22 -4.91
N LYS A 74 4.58 13.03 -5.52
CA LYS A 74 4.53 11.76 -4.76
C LYS A 74 5.68 11.62 -3.76
N PRO A 75 6.96 11.87 -4.11
CA PRO A 75 8.05 11.87 -3.13
C PRO A 75 7.89 12.98 -2.10
N ALA A 76 7.47 14.18 -2.50
CA ALA A 76 7.26 15.31 -1.59
C ALA A 76 6.26 14.95 -0.49
N PHE A 77 5.11 14.33 -0.83
CA PHE A 77 4.14 13.84 0.14
C PHE A 77 4.70 12.70 1.00
N THR A 78 5.28 11.68 0.37
CA THR A 78 5.79 10.46 1.03
C THR A 78 6.83 10.78 2.10
N HIS A 79 7.72 11.74 1.84
CA HIS A 79 8.80 12.12 2.76
C HIS A 79 8.44 13.28 3.68
N HIS A 80 7.28 13.89 3.53
CA HIS A 80 6.85 15.03 4.35
C HIS A 80 6.68 14.61 5.82
N SER A 81 7.28 15.38 6.74
CA SER A 81 7.18 15.11 8.19
C SER A 81 5.72 15.11 8.65
N ARG A 82 4.93 16.09 8.21
CA ARG A 82 3.51 16.20 8.57
C ARG A 82 2.69 14.99 8.10
N ALA A 83 2.97 14.42 6.93
CA ALA A 83 2.29 13.20 6.48
C ALA A 83 2.54 12.02 7.42
N LYS A 84 3.78 11.84 7.88
CA LYS A 84 4.15 10.79 8.84
C LYS A 84 3.53 11.02 10.22
N GLU A 85 3.50 12.26 10.71
CA GLU A 85 2.81 12.61 11.96
C GLU A 85 1.32 12.27 11.90
N LEU A 86 0.64 12.61 10.80
CA LEU A 86 -0.77 12.32 10.60
C LEU A 86 -1.05 10.81 10.50
N VAL A 87 -0.16 10.03 9.90
CA VAL A 87 -0.26 8.55 9.94
C VAL A 87 -0.12 8.03 11.37
N ARG A 88 0.85 8.53 12.15
CA ARG A 88 0.97 8.20 13.59
C ARG A 88 -0.33 8.53 14.33
N ASP A 89 -0.88 9.73 14.12
CA ASP A 89 -2.09 10.19 14.79
C ASP A 89 -3.30 9.29 14.46
N ILE A 90 -3.40 8.79 13.20
CA ILE A 90 -4.37 7.77 12.81
C ILE A 90 -4.14 6.49 13.61
N LEU A 91 -2.93 5.95 13.61
CA LEU A 91 -2.62 4.70 14.31
C LEU A 91 -2.97 4.78 15.81
N VAL A 92 -2.65 5.91 16.46
CA VAL A 92 -3.00 6.18 17.87
C VAL A 92 -4.51 6.28 18.06
N ASP A 93 -5.24 6.99 17.19
CA ASP A 93 -6.71 7.08 17.23
C ASP A 93 -7.37 5.69 17.09
N PHE A 94 -6.70 4.79 16.39
CA PHE A 94 -7.10 3.40 16.26
C PHE A 94 -6.55 2.48 17.38
N GLY A 95 -6.00 3.04 18.45
CA GLY A 95 -5.59 2.34 19.67
C GLY A 95 -4.22 1.66 19.60
N ALA A 96 -3.41 1.96 18.58
CA ALA A 96 -2.06 1.41 18.49
C ALA A 96 -1.13 2.09 19.53
N ASP A 97 -0.25 1.30 20.13
CA ASP A 97 0.86 1.82 20.95
C ASP A 97 1.99 2.30 20.00
N PRO A 98 2.26 3.62 19.93
CA PRO A 98 3.24 4.15 18.98
C PRO A 98 4.68 3.70 19.28
N THR A 99 4.96 3.24 20.50
CA THR A 99 6.30 2.74 20.88
C THR A 99 6.56 1.30 20.38
N LYS A 100 5.50 0.59 19.97
CA LYS A 100 5.54 -0.81 19.52
C LYS A 100 5.02 -1.01 18.10
N THR A 101 4.45 0.04 17.52
CA THR A 101 3.90 0.01 16.17
C THR A 101 4.86 0.68 15.22
N TYR A 102 5.09 0.04 14.09
CA TYR A 102 5.91 0.55 13.01
C TYR A 102 5.04 0.70 11.76
N PHE A 103 5.30 1.69 10.94
CA PHE A 103 4.59 1.91 9.69
C PHE A 103 5.54 2.23 8.55
N ASP A 104 5.16 1.86 7.32
CA ASP A 104 5.86 2.34 6.14
C ASP A 104 5.37 3.76 5.77
N VAL A 105 6.17 4.48 5.02
CA VAL A 105 5.83 5.84 4.60
C VAL A 105 4.54 5.87 3.78
N PRO A 106 3.64 6.87 4.01
CA PRO A 106 2.38 6.97 3.28
C PRO A 106 2.61 7.20 1.79
N LYS A 107 1.81 6.55 0.97
CA LYS A 107 1.91 6.61 -0.49
C LYS A 107 0.68 7.28 -1.08
N LEU A 108 0.90 8.38 -1.78
CA LEU A 108 -0.14 9.08 -2.50
C LEU A 108 -0.43 8.35 -3.82
N ARG A 109 -1.70 8.02 -4.03
CA ARG A 109 -2.20 7.39 -5.26
C ARG A 109 -3.07 8.36 -6.02
N VAL A 110 -2.60 8.76 -7.19
CA VAL A 110 -3.34 9.52 -8.18
C VAL A 110 -3.56 8.58 -9.36
N VAL A 111 -4.80 8.20 -9.58
CA VAL A 111 -5.20 7.22 -10.60
C VAL A 111 -6.12 7.90 -11.61
N PRO A 112 -5.55 8.46 -12.69
CA PRO A 112 -6.34 9.07 -13.76
C PRO A 112 -7.07 8.00 -14.57
N PRO A 113 -7.91 8.39 -15.54
CA PRO A 113 -8.53 7.45 -16.46
C PRO A 113 -7.51 6.52 -17.13
N ALA A 114 -7.81 5.21 -17.18
CA ALA A 114 -6.87 4.21 -17.71
C ALA A 114 -6.52 4.45 -19.18
N ALA A 115 -7.42 5.07 -19.95
CA ALA A 115 -7.16 5.51 -21.31
C ALA A 115 -6.07 6.59 -21.39
N TYR A 116 -5.82 7.34 -20.33
CA TYR A 116 -4.80 8.39 -20.28
C TYR A 116 -3.47 7.87 -19.71
N LEU A 117 -3.45 7.32 -18.50
CA LEU A 117 -2.25 6.81 -17.83
C LEU A 117 -2.61 5.57 -17.00
N SER A 118 -2.01 4.39 -17.30
CA SER A 118 -2.33 3.13 -16.62
C SER A 118 -1.11 2.35 -16.11
N ALA A 119 0.09 2.87 -16.34
CA ALA A 119 1.35 2.28 -15.92
C ALA A 119 2.16 3.24 -15.04
N GLY A 120 3.31 2.84 -14.57
CA GLY A 120 4.25 3.69 -13.88
C GLY A 120 3.67 4.39 -12.65
N LEU A 121 3.63 5.71 -12.68
CA LEU A 121 3.08 6.52 -11.58
C LEU A 121 1.54 6.43 -11.45
N GLY A 122 0.83 6.04 -12.52
CA GLY A 122 -0.62 5.79 -12.53
C GLY A 122 -0.99 4.31 -12.45
N TYR A 123 -0.06 3.43 -12.08
CA TYR A 123 -0.25 1.98 -12.12
C TYR A 123 -1.48 1.52 -11.33
N ASN A 124 -2.36 0.78 -12.03
CA ASN A 124 -3.50 0.10 -11.46
C ASN A 124 -3.08 -1.31 -11.03
N TYR A 125 -2.98 -1.52 -9.72
CA TYR A 125 -2.55 -2.81 -9.18
C TYR A 125 -3.50 -3.93 -9.56
N LYS A 126 -2.99 -4.89 -10.33
CA LYS A 126 -3.68 -6.14 -10.67
C LYS A 126 -3.88 -6.99 -9.42
N PRO A 127 -4.73 -8.04 -9.44
CA PRO A 127 -4.92 -8.91 -8.29
C PRO A 127 -3.59 -9.44 -7.75
N HIS A 128 -3.29 -9.12 -6.48
CA HIS A 128 -2.07 -9.50 -5.79
C HIS A 128 -2.29 -9.59 -4.28
N ARG A 129 -1.34 -10.18 -3.59
CA ARG A 129 -1.15 -10.07 -2.14
C ARG A 129 0.09 -9.20 -1.89
N ASP A 130 0.09 -8.40 -0.84
CA ASP A 130 1.31 -7.66 -0.49
C ASP A 130 2.43 -8.60 -0.06
N THR A 131 2.10 -9.78 0.46
CA THR A 131 3.09 -10.83 0.76
C THR A 131 3.85 -11.31 -0.46
N TRP A 132 3.32 -11.16 -1.68
CA TRP A 132 4.05 -11.42 -2.92
C TRP A 132 5.08 -10.33 -3.25
N TYR A 133 5.01 -9.17 -2.57
CA TYR A 133 6.01 -8.11 -2.60
C TYR A 133 6.96 -8.16 -1.39
N SER A 134 7.19 -9.36 -0.84
CA SER A 134 8.06 -9.60 0.33
C SER A 134 7.61 -8.89 1.61
N ALA A 135 6.33 -8.60 1.74
CA ALA A 135 5.77 -8.08 2.98
C ALA A 135 5.68 -9.17 4.05
N PRO A 136 5.88 -8.85 5.34
CA PRO A 136 5.69 -9.80 6.43
C PRO A 136 4.22 -10.21 6.55
N GLN A 137 3.96 -11.45 6.94
CA GLN A 137 2.59 -11.98 7.06
C GLN A 137 1.72 -11.16 8.04
N CYS A 138 2.32 -10.56 9.06
CA CYS A 138 1.64 -9.70 10.04
C CYS A 138 1.39 -8.28 9.55
N GLN A 139 1.62 -7.96 8.27
CA GLN A 139 1.35 -6.62 7.73
C GLN A 139 -0.14 -6.32 7.72
N ASN A 140 -0.49 -5.15 8.25
CA ASN A 140 -1.82 -4.55 8.15
C ASN A 140 -1.79 -3.39 7.15
N ASN A 141 -2.66 -3.46 6.16
CA ASN A 141 -2.84 -2.42 5.15
C ASN A 141 -3.89 -1.42 5.60
N TRP A 142 -3.66 -0.16 5.26
CA TRP A 142 -4.56 0.96 5.47
C TRP A 142 -4.73 1.70 4.16
N TRP A 143 -5.97 1.96 3.79
CA TRP A 143 -6.29 2.68 2.57
C TRP A 143 -7.43 3.66 2.83
N THR A 144 -7.28 4.91 2.40
CA THR A 144 -8.32 5.94 2.53
C THR A 144 -8.51 6.68 1.20
N PRO A 145 -9.75 6.84 0.73
CA PRO A 145 -10.04 7.72 -0.40
C PRO A 145 -9.97 9.19 0.01
N ILE A 146 -9.44 10.03 -0.88
CA ILE A 146 -9.44 11.49 -0.74
C ILE A 146 -10.57 12.08 -1.59
N ALA A 147 -10.62 11.70 -2.87
CA ALA A 147 -11.59 12.21 -3.84
C ALA A 147 -11.74 11.25 -5.02
N GLY A 148 -12.79 11.45 -5.82
CA GLY A 148 -13.11 10.64 -6.99
C GLY A 148 -14.19 9.59 -6.70
N ASN A 149 -14.62 8.88 -7.75
CA ASN A 149 -15.70 7.89 -7.63
C ASN A 149 -15.19 6.53 -7.16
N THR A 150 -15.12 6.33 -5.84
CA THR A 150 -14.62 5.09 -5.23
C THR A 150 -15.51 3.88 -5.46
N ALA A 151 -16.80 4.07 -5.75
CA ALA A 151 -17.72 2.97 -6.02
C ALA A 151 -17.32 2.15 -7.26
N VAL A 152 -16.70 2.80 -8.24
CA VAL A 152 -16.27 2.15 -9.49
C VAL A 152 -14.75 2.07 -9.67
N THR A 153 -13.98 2.79 -8.85
CA THR A 153 -12.50 2.87 -8.98
C THR A 153 -11.76 2.49 -7.70
N GLY A 154 -12.47 2.03 -6.65
CA GLY A 154 -11.92 1.72 -5.33
C GLY A 154 -11.21 0.36 -5.26
N MET A 155 -11.15 -0.18 -4.05
CA MET A 155 -10.50 -1.46 -3.77
C MET A 155 -11.47 -2.62 -4.02
N GLN A 156 -10.93 -3.70 -4.61
CA GLN A 156 -11.63 -4.95 -4.82
C GLN A 156 -10.88 -6.07 -4.11
N PHE A 157 -11.62 -6.91 -3.39
CA PHE A 157 -11.10 -8.07 -2.68
C PHE A 157 -11.61 -9.36 -3.31
N HIS A 158 -10.81 -10.44 -3.18
CA HIS A 158 -11.13 -11.75 -3.72
C HIS A 158 -11.17 -12.77 -2.57
N PRO A 159 -12.30 -12.83 -1.80
CA PRO A 159 -12.40 -13.59 -0.55
C PRO A 159 -12.18 -15.09 -0.71
N GLU A 160 -12.51 -15.64 -1.87
CA GLU A 160 -12.34 -17.06 -2.19
C GLU A 160 -10.87 -17.52 -2.13
N TYR A 161 -9.93 -16.56 -2.27
CA TYR A 161 -8.49 -16.82 -2.18
C TYR A 161 -7.92 -16.67 -0.78
N TRP A 162 -8.72 -16.34 0.24
CA TRP A 162 -8.18 -16.13 1.59
C TRP A 162 -7.39 -17.33 2.11
N GLN A 163 -7.91 -18.54 1.92
CA GLN A 163 -7.27 -19.81 2.33
C GLN A 163 -6.91 -20.69 1.13
N ARG A 164 -7.03 -20.19 -0.08
CA ARG A 164 -6.76 -20.91 -1.31
C ARG A 164 -5.51 -20.33 -1.97
N PRO A 165 -4.46 -21.12 -2.15
CA PRO A 165 -3.28 -20.68 -2.88
C PRO A 165 -3.61 -20.35 -4.33
N ALA A 166 -2.95 -19.32 -4.87
CA ALA A 166 -3.05 -18.91 -6.25
C ALA A 166 -1.69 -19.05 -6.95
N GLN A 167 -1.69 -19.58 -8.16
CA GLN A 167 -0.49 -19.54 -8.99
C GLN A 167 -0.17 -18.09 -9.32
N ASN A 168 1.05 -17.66 -9.01
CA ASN A 168 1.47 -16.28 -9.11
C ASN A 168 2.94 -16.17 -9.51
N THR A 169 3.41 -14.95 -9.77
CA THR A 169 4.78 -14.67 -10.21
C THR A 169 5.66 -14.10 -9.11
N SER A 170 5.36 -14.33 -7.83
CA SER A 170 6.17 -13.80 -6.73
C SER A 170 7.58 -14.40 -6.66
N ASN A 171 7.80 -15.58 -7.26
CA ASN A 171 9.13 -16.16 -7.40
C ASN A 171 10.10 -15.30 -8.24
N ASP A 172 9.58 -14.39 -9.06
CA ASP A 172 10.37 -13.48 -9.91
C ASP A 172 10.63 -12.14 -9.19
N PHE A 173 10.12 -11.96 -7.96
CA PHE A 173 10.21 -10.71 -7.22
C PHE A 173 11.24 -10.80 -6.09
N ASP A 174 12.18 -9.87 -6.12
CA ASP A 174 13.12 -9.60 -5.05
C ASP A 174 12.97 -8.15 -4.59
N ALA A 175 12.69 -7.95 -3.28
CA ALA A 175 12.43 -6.62 -2.73
C ALA A 175 13.63 -5.68 -2.83
N TYR A 176 14.85 -6.21 -2.74
CA TYR A 176 16.05 -5.40 -2.78
C TYR A 176 16.39 -4.98 -4.21
N GLU A 177 16.28 -5.92 -5.16
CA GLU A 177 16.46 -5.62 -6.57
C GLU A 177 15.39 -4.64 -7.06
N TRP A 178 14.13 -4.81 -6.63
CA TRP A 178 13.06 -3.88 -6.91
C TRP A 178 13.38 -2.45 -6.44
N ASN A 179 13.84 -2.29 -5.20
CA ASN A 179 14.17 -0.99 -4.64
C ASN A 179 15.41 -0.37 -5.31
N ARG A 180 16.39 -1.19 -5.69
CA ARG A 180 17.62 -0.75 -6.33
C ARG A 180 17.41 -0.27 -7.76
N THR A 181 16.53 -0.91 -8.52
CA THR A 181 16.35 -0.69 -9.96
C THR A 181 14.95 -0.22 -10.31
N SER A 182 13.97 -1.11 -10.25
CA SER A 182 12.66 -0.96 -10.87
C SER A 182 11.80 0.15 -10.28
N ARG A 183 11.96 0.46 -9.00
CA ARG A 183 11.15 1.47 -8.32
C ARG A 183 11.41 2.88 -8.86
N ARG A 184 12.64 3.17 -9.28
CA ARG A 184 13.08 4.50 -9.74
C ARG A 184 12.54 4.83 -11.13
N ASP A 185 12.26 3.81 -11.95
CA ASP A 185 11.90 3.97 -13.35
C ASP A 185 10.39 4.20 -13.57
N ALA A 186 9.60 4.36 -12.51
CA ALA A 186 8.15 4.46 -12.60
C ALA A 186 7.64 5.57 -13.54
N ALA A 187 8.34 6.70 -13.60
CA ALA A 187 7.97 7.83 -14.45
C ALA A 187 8.14 7.54 -15.97
N ALA A 188 8.94 6.55 -16.32
CA ALA A 188 9.19 6.18 -17.73
C ALA A 188 8.03 5.42 -18.39
N TYR A 189 7.04 4.94 -17.62
CA TYR A 189 5.99 4.06 -18.13
C TYR A 189 4.63 4.73 -18.10
N VAL A 190 3.94 4.72 -19.24
CA VAL A 190 2.63 5.38 -19.44
C VAL A 190 1.49 4.35 -19.60
N LYS A 191 1.63 3.35 -20.44
CA LYS A 191 0.62 2.33 -20.75
C LYS A 191 1.04 0.94 -20.34
N ASP A 192 2.25 0.57 -20.67
CA ASP A 192 2.82 -0.74 -20.40
C ASP A 192 3.88 -0.63 -19.30
N ASP A 193 3.82 -1.51 -18.32
CA ASP A 193 4.77 -1.59 -17.23
C ASP A 193 5.46 -2.95 -17.24
N PRO A 194 6.68 -3.03 -17.79
CA PRO A 194 7.44 -4.27 -17.87
C PRO A 194 8.11 -4.68 -16.54
N ARG A 195 8.03 -3.83 -15.51
CA ARG A 195 8.63 -4.12 -14.22
C ARG A 195 8.02 -5.40 -13.62
N PRO A 196 8.80 -6.17 -12.84
CA PRO A 196 8.39 -7.47 -12.33
C PRO A 196 7.38 -7.35 -11.17
N HIS A 197 6.22 -6.74 -11.43
CA HIS A 197 5.13 -6.71 -10.46
C HIS A 197 4.57 -8.12 -10.25
N PRO A 198 4.54 -8.64 -9.02
CA PRO A 198 3.87 -9.90 -8.74
C PRO A 198 2.39 -9.86 -9.11
N ARG A 199 1.92 -10.92 -9.73
CA ARG A 199 0.54 -11.03 -10.24
C ARG A 199 0.11 -12.48 -10.34
N LEU A 200 -1.20 -12.70 -10.47
CA LEU A 200 -1.72 -14.03 -10.85
C LEU A 200 -1.14 -14.49 -12.16
N ALA A 201 -0.73 -15.76 -12.23
CA ALA A 201 -0.15 -16.34 -13.44
C ALA A 201 -1.16 -16.40 -14.61
N ASN A 202 -2.44 -16.62 -14.32
CA ASN A 202 -3.53 -16.58 -15.31
C ASN A 202 -4.12 -15.17 -15.53
N GLY A 203 -3.66 -14.16 -14.77
CA GLY A 203 -4.05 -12.76 -14.93
C GLY A 203 -5.46 -12.38 -14.46
N ASP A 204 -6.30 -13.33 -14.07
CA ASP A 204 -7.69 -13.10 -13.66
C ASP A 204 -8.01 -13.75 -12.33
N ALA A 205 -8.58 -12.98 -11.41
CA ALA A 205 -9.08 -13.44 -10.11
C ALA A 205 -10.61 -13.59 -10.06
N GLY A 206 -11.28 -13.41 -11.17
CA GLY A 206 -12.75 -13.42 -11.25
C GLY A 206 -13.39 -12.18 -10.61
N ILE A 207 -14.70 -12.27 -10.37
CA ILE A 207 -15.48 -11.18 -9.78
C ILE A 207 -15.14 -11.06 -8.29
N GLY A 208 -14.61 -9.92 -7.89
CA GLY A 208 -14.30 -9.62 -6.51
C GLY A 208 -15.39 -8.81 -5.80
N LEU A 209 -15.27 -8.71 -4.48
CA LEU A 209 -16.07 -7.85 -3.63
C LEU A 209 -15.47 -6.44 -3.60
N ARG A 210 -16.22 -5.44 -4.04
CA ARG A 210 -15.83 -4.04 -3.89
C ARG A 210 -16.22 -3.54 -2.51
N VAL A 211 -15.27 -2.98 -1.79
CA VAL A 211 -15.51 -2.29 -0.53
C VAL A 211 -15.42 -0.79 -0.79
N VAL A 212 -16.54 -0.10 -0.59
CA VAL A 212 -16.69 1.32 -0.92
C VAL A 212 -16.68 2.13 0.36
N GLY A 213 -15.73 3.04 0.47
CA GLY A 213 -15.66 4.04 1.52
C GLY A 213 -15.83 5.45 0.93
N GLU A 214 -16.42 6.35 1.70
CA GLU A 214 -16.47 7.78 1.38
C GLU A 214 -15.16 8.47 1.76
N PRO A 215 -14.86 9.66 1.22
CA PRO A 215 -13.66 10.42 1.59
C PRO A 215 -13.51 10.59 3.11
N GLY A 216 -12.31 10.29 3.63
CA GLY A 216 -12.04 10.30 5.06
C GLY A 216 -12.43 9.04 5.83
N SER A 217 -13.10 8.06 5.19
CA SER A 217 -13.22 6.69 5.70
C SER A 217 -11.89 5.96 5.56
N ILE A 218 -11.70 4.84 6.26
CA ILE A 218 -10.49 4.06 6.12
C ILE A 218 -10.80 2.57 6.05
N LEU A 219 -10.16 1.90 5.09
CA LEU A 219 -10.12 0.44 5.01
C LEU A 219 -8.88 -0.06 5.72
N SER A 220 -9.02 -1.13 6.53
CA SER A 220 -7.90 -1.87 7.07
C SER A 220 -8.09 -3.35 6.78
N PHE A 221 -7.02 -4.01 6.28
CA PHE A 221 -7.04 -5.41 5.87
C PHE A 221 -5.63 -6.02 5.94
N SER A 222 -5.56 -7.35 6.04
CA SER A 222 -4.28 -8.06 6.04
C SER A 222 -3.57 -7.95 4.69
N GLY A 223 -2.24 -7.78 4.70
CA GLY A 223 -1.42 -7.86 3.50
C GLY A 223 -1.49 -9.20 2.75
N ALA A 224 -1.97 -10.25 3.43
CA ALA A 224 -2.23 -11.55 2.83
C ALA A 224 -3.58 -11.66 2.09
N GLN A 225 -4.45 -10.64 2.13
CA GLN A 225 -5.67 -10.61 1.30
C GLN A 225 -5.31 -10.48 -0.18
N LEU A 226 -5.94 -11.30 -1.04
CA LEU A 226 -5.88 -11.05 -2.48
C LEU A 226 -6.78 -9.86 -2.79
N HIS A 227 -6.18 -8.80 -3.30
CA HIS A 227 -6.87 -7.55 -3.60
C HIS A 227 -6.34 -6.91 -4.87
N SER A 228 -7.11 -5.98 -5.42
CA SER A 228 -6.74 -5.23 -6.63
C SER A 228 -7.30 -3.82 -6.59
N THR A 229 -6.76 -2.96 -7.43
CA THR A 229 -7.39 -1.70 -7.80
C THR A 229 -8.31 -1.94 -8.99
N VAL A 230 -9.55 -1.45 -8.91
CA VAL A 230 -10.44 -1.46 -10.07
C VAL A 230 -9.90 -0.47 -11.11
N PRO A 231 -9.72 -0.87 -12.38
CA PRO A 231 -9.30 0.05 -13.43
C PRO A 231 -10.22 1.27 -13.50
N ASN A 232 -9.63 2.45 -13.64
CA ASN A 232 -10.40 3.68 -13.72
C ASN A 232 -10.88 3.92 -15.16
N GLU A 233 -12.09 3.49 -15.45
CA GLU A 233 -12.76 3.69 -16.74
C GLU A 233 -13.67 4.94 -16.73
N THR A 234 -13.64 5.73 -15.64
CA THR A 234 -14.37 7.01 -15.56
C THR A 234 -13.60 8.12 -16.25
N ASP A 235 -14.19 9.28 -16.35
CA ASP A 235 -13.59 10.50 -16.91
C ASP A 235 -12.99 11.42 -15.85
N SER A 236 -12.77 10.92 -14.63
CA SER A 236 -12.24 11.64 -13.48
C SER A 236 -11.16 10.83 -12.77
N ALA A 237 -10.11 11.48 -12.27
CA ALA A 237 -9.10 10.81 -11.47
C ALA A 237 -9.64 10.39 -10.10
N ARG A 238 -9.08 9.29 -9.54
CA ARG A 238 -9.28 8.91 -8.15
C ARG A 238 -8.01 9.24 -7.35
N LEU A 239 -8.21 9.88 -6.21
CA LEU A 239 -7.16 10.25 -5.26
C LEU A 239 -7.33 9.42 -3.99
N SER A 240 -6.24 8.81 -3.50
CA SER A 240 -6.26 8.03 -2.27
C SER A 240 -4.87 7.96 -1.64
N ILE A 241 -4.82 7.53 -0.38
CA ILE A 241 -3.58 7.27 0.34
C ILE A 241 -3.60 5.82 0.81
N ASP A 242 -2.45 5.17 0.78
CA ASP A 242 -2.21 3.90 1.43
C ASP A 242 -0.93 3.94 2.26
N PHE A 243 -0.95 3.24 3.37
CA PHE A 243 0.21 2.94 4.20
C PHE A 243 0.03 1.57 4.85
N ARG A 244 1.09 1.05 5.42
CA ARG A 244 1.11 -0.25 6.09
C ARG A 244 1.60 -0.08 7.51
N SER A 245 1.15 -0.96 8.40
CA SER A 245 1.67 -1.03 9.76
C SER A 245 1.94 -2.47 10.18
N VAL A 246 2.85 -2.60 11.14
CA VAL A 246 3.19 -3.85 11.80
C VAL A 246 3.37 -3.60 13.29
N HIS A 247 3.09 -4.59 14.12
CA HIS A 247 3.37 -4.53 15.54
C HIS A 247 4.64 -5.32 15.86
N LEU A 248 5.52 -4.78 16.69
CA LEU A 248 6.83 -5.36 17.00
C LEU A 248 6.72 -6.81 17.51
N ALA A 249 5.77 -7.07 18.41
CA ALA A 249 5.60 -8.42 18.97
C ALA A 249 5.18 -9.43 17.89
N ASP A 250 4.35 -9.02 16.92
CA ASP A 250 3.94 -9.92 15.84
C ASP A 250 5.11 -10.17 14.87
N LEU A 251 5.94 -9.16 14.61
CA LEU A 251 7.16 -9.36 13.83
C LEU A 251 8.12 -10.34 14.51
N VAL A 252 8.39 -10.16 15.80
CA VAL A 252 9.29 -11.05 16.57
C VAL A 252 8.75 -12.47 16.63
N ALA A 253 7.42 -12.62 16.74
CA ALA A 253 6.76 -13.93 16.77
C ALA A 253 6.59 -14.58 15.38
N LEU A 254 7.01 -13.90 14.29
CA LEU A 254 6.71 -14.31 12.89
C LEU A 254 5.20 -14.55 12.70
N GLY A 255 4.37 -13.72 13.37
CA GLY A 255 2.93 -13.83 13.40
C GLY A 255 2.24 -13.41 12.10
N GLY A 256 0.91 -13.50 12.13
CA GLY A 256 0.06 -13.22 10.96
C GLY A 256 -0.56 -14.47 10.37
N PRO A 257 -1.25 -14.37 9.22
CA PRO A 257 -1.75 -15.52 8.48
C PRO A 257 -0.59 -16.40 7.98
N GLU A 258 -0.87 -17.68 7.75
CA GLU A 258 0.08 -18.59 7.13
C GLU A 258 0.45 -18.12 5.72
N ASN A 259 1.73 -18.25 5.35
CA ASN A 259 2.16 -18.05 3.95
C ASN A 259 1.71 -19.25 3.11
N ILE A 260 0.72 -19.04 2.26
CA ILE A 260 0.13 -20.12 1.45
C ILE A 260 0.66 -20.16 0.01
N ASP A 261 1.24 -19.06 -0.50
CA ASP A 261 1.57 -18.99 -1.93
C ASP A 261 2.64 -17.95 -2.31
N SER A 262 3.27 -17.25 -1.36
CA SER A 262 4.36 -16.32 -1.68
C SER A 262 5.71 -17.04 -1.74
N SER A 263 6.44 -16.78 -2.82
CA SER A 263 7.83 -17.21 -3.04
C SER A 263 8.77 -16.03 -3.29
N ALA A 264 8.35 -14.80 -2.95
CA ALA A 264 9.14 -13.60 -3.08
C ALA A 264 10.37 -13.64 -2.16
N THR A 265 11.47 -13.01 -2.60
CA THR A 265 12.73 -12.92 -1.86
C THR A 265 13.02 -11.50 -1.36
N GLY A 266 14.00 -11.36 -0.49
CA GLY A 266 14.23 -10.10 0.23
C GLY A 266 13.13 -9.81 1.24
N THR A 267 13.12 -8.59 1.77
CA THR A 267 12.05 -8.16 2.70
C THR A 267 11.76 -6.68 2.61
N SER A 268 10.48 -6.30 2.75
CA SER A 268 10.06 -4.90 2.91
C SER A 268 10.14 -4.40 4.36
N VAL A 269 10.50 -5.27 5.31
CA VAL A 269 10.55 -4.94 6.75
C VAL A 269 11.50 -3.79 7.05
N ARG A 270 12.54 -3.59 6.24
CA ARG A 270 13.50 -2.47 6.35
C ARG A 270 12.87 -1.09 6.15
N ASP A 271 11.74 -1.01 5.47
CA ASP A 271 11.07 0.25 5.13
C ASP A 271 10.20 0.80 6.28
N TYR A 272 10.06 0.04 7.38
CA TYR A 272 9.19 0.41 8.50
C TYR A 272 9.91 1.28 9.52
N LEU A 273 9.19 2.32 9.97
CA LEU A 273 9.64 3.30 10.95
C LEU A 273 8.75 3.25 12.20
N ARG A 274 9.35 3.36 13.38
CA ARG A 274 8.61 3.38 14.64
C ARG A 274 7.72 4.63 14.71
N ALA A 275 6.50 4.46 15.14
CA ALA A 275 5.50 5.51 15.03
C ALA A 275 5.78 6.74 15.91
N ASP A 276 6.46 6.58 17.06
CA ASP A 276 6.81 7.69 17.96
C ASP A 276 8.07 8.46 17.55
N THR A 277 9.13 7.76 17.08
CA THR A 277 10.46 8.35 16.86
C THR A 277 10.91 8.36 15.41
N LEU A 278 10.23 7.63 14.53
CA LEU A 278 10.65 7.38 13.13
C LEU A 278 11.99 6.64 13.02
N GLU A 279 12.42 5.94 14.06
CA GLU A 279 13.58 5.06 14.00
C GLU A 279 13.23 3.76 13.25
N SER A 280 14.21 3.23 12.54
CA SER A 280 14.09 1.92 11.87
C SER A 280 13.88 0.79 12.87
N LEU A 281 13.37 -0.34 12.39
CA LEU A 281 13.33 -1.58 13.17
C LEU A 281 14.72 -2.01 13.64
N PRO A 282 14.83 -2.64 14.82
CA PRO A 282 16.08 -3.25 15.27
C PRO A 282 16.64 -4.26 14.27
N ALA A 283 17.95 -4.28 14.09
CA ALA A 283 18.63 -5.13 13.10
C ALA A 283 18.35 -6.63 13.33
N GLU A 284 18.23 -7.04 14.60
CA GLU A 284 17.88 -8.40 14.99
C GLU A 284 16.45 -8.80 14.54
N VAL A 285 15.51 -7.86 14.49
CA VAL A 285 14.15 -8.11 13.99
C VAL A 285 14.17 -8.20 12.47
N ILE A 286 14.89 -7.30 11.81
CA ILE A 286 15.04 -7.32 10.34
C ILE A 286 15.64 -8.66 9.90
N SER A 287 16.64 -9.16 10.61
CA SER A 287 17.34 -10.42 10.28
C SER A 287 16.43 -11.66 10.32
N LEU A 288 15.30 -11.63 11.04
CA LEU A 288 14.31 -12.71 11.03
C LEU A 288 13.62 -12.88 9.67
N TYR A 289 13.63 -11.83 8.85
CA TYR A 289 12.95 -11.77 7.55
C TYR A 289 13.92 -11.76 6.35
N ASP A 290 15.21 -11.66 6.61
CA ASP A 290 16.22 -11.50 5.56
C ASP A 290 16.81 -12.82 5.03
N HIS A 291 16.33 -13.96 5.52
CA HIS A 291 16.89 -15.27 5.20
C HIS A 291 16.84 -15.63 3.71
N ASN A 292 15.88 -15.08 2.95
CA ASN A 292 15.79 -15.27 1.49
C ASN A 292 16.58 -14.22 0.70
N GLY A 293 17.02 -13.14 1.33
CA GLY A 293 17.77 -12.03 0.72
C GLY A 293 19.27 -12.08 1.04
N SER A 294 19.76 -13.16 1.66
CA SER A 294 21.16 -13.31 2.02
C SER A 294 21.78 -14.56 1.42
N GLU A 295 22.86 -14.44 0.71
CA GLU A 295 23.76 -15.55 0.34
C GLU A 295 24.72 -15.82 1.50
N ASN A 296 24.67 -17.01 2.10
CA ASN A 296 25.57 -17.41 3.19
C ASN A 296 25.64 -16.42 4.37
N GLY A 297 24.50 -15.78 4.72
CA GLY A 297 24.44 -14.78 5.79
C GLY A 297 24.93 -13.38 5.38
N VAL A 298 25.30 -13.17 4.13
CA VAL A 298 25.66 -11.87 3.57
C VAL A 298 24.41 -11.27 2.92
N LEU A 299 24.05 -10.04 3.29
CA LEU A 299 22.95 -9.32 2.63
C LEU A 299 23.32 -9.06 1.17
N VAL A 300 22.45 -9.49 0.26
CA VAL A 300 22.56 -9.16 -1.18
C VAL A 300 22.33 -7.66 -1.40
N PHE A 301 21.64 -7.02 -0.47
CA PHE A 301 21.31 -5.60 -0.50
C PHE A 301 22.25 -4.76 0.36
N GLU A 302 22.84 -3.71 -0.22
CA GLU A 302 23.62 -2.72 0.50
C GLU A 302 22.80 -1.43 0.69
N PRO A 303 22.46 -1.03 1.94
CA PRO A 303 21.65 0.16 2.21
C PRO A 303 22.21 1.46 1.64
N SER A 304 23.54 1.55 1.50
CA SER A 304 24.24 2.71 0.91
C SER A 304 23.88 2.98 -0.55
N VAL A 305 23.39 1.98 -1.28
CA VAL A 305 23.01 2.10 -2.70
C VAL A 305 21.62 2.72 -2.87
N LEU A 306 20.77 2.69 -1.84
CA LEU A 306 19.43 3.29 -1.90
C LEU A 306 19.43 4.81 -1.69
N ASN A 307 20.50 5.37 -1.13
CA ASN A 307 20.62 6.79 -0.79
C ASN A 307 21.48 7.58 -1.78
N ALA A 308 21.85 6.99 -2.91
CA ALA A 308 22.63 7.63 -3.96
C ALA A 308 21.73 8.16 -5.11
#